data_f3a1644aeeae21f02fab52ced2f00d29
#
_entry.id   f3a1644aeeae21f02fab52ced2f00d29
#
_cell.length_a   1.000
_cell.length_b   1.000
_cell.length_c   1.000
_cell.angle_alpha   90.00
_cell.angle_beta   90.00
_cell.angle_gamma   90.00
#
_symmetry.space_group_name_H-M   'P 1'
#
loop_
_entity.id
_entity.type
_entity.pdbx_description
1 polymer ?
#
loop_
_entity_poly.entity_id
_entity_poly.type
_entity_poly.pdbx_seq_one_letter_code
_entity_poly.pdbx_strand_id
1 'polypeptide(L)' 'MAVTIEFRLSDRDYYKLRLLKRADKRSDITFNDYAEELLSDVLSRKYREYDRQGLIREDEDD' A
#
# COMPACT_ATOMS: atom_id res chain seq x y z
N MET A 1 11.16 13.60 0.53
CA MET A 1 12.19 12.60 0.25
C MET A 1 11.58 11.21 0.28
N ALA A 2 11.94 10.37 -0.65
CA ALA A 2 11.39 9.01 -0.74
C ALA A 2 12.30 8.03 -0.03
N VAL A 3 11.70 7.02 0.58
CA VAL A 3 12.41 5.94 1.24
C VAL A 3 12.05 4.64 0.54
N THR A 4 13.06 3.85 0.21
CA THR A 4 12.86 2.57 -0.44
C THR A 4 12.64 1.50 0.62
N ILE A 5 11.55 0.76 0.49
CA ILE A 5 11.19 -0.34 1.38
C ILE A 5 11.00 -1.59 0.55
N GLU A 6 11.62 -2.69 0.99
CA GLU A 6 11.46 -3.97 0.32
C GLU A 6 10.61 -4.90 1.19
N PHE A 7 9.72 -5.64 0.54
CA PHE A 7 8.93 -6.64 1.23
C PHE A 7 8.61 -7.77 0.28
N ARG A 8 8.15 -8.87 0.85
CA ARG A 8 7.80 -10.05 0.07
C ARG A 8 6.30 -10.25 0.06
N LEU A 9 5.80 -10.72 -1.05
CA LEU A 9 4.41 -11.14 -1.17
C LEU A 9 4.35 -12.65 -1.25
N SER A 10 3.37 -13.24 -0.60
CA SER A 10 3.07 -14.65 -0.81
C SER A 10 2.58 -14.87 -2.24
N ASP A 11 2.62 -16.10 -2.71
CA ASP A 11 2.11 -16.41 -4.04
C ASP A 11 0.64 -16.00 -4.17
N ARG A 12 -0.13 -16.20 -3.12
CA ARG A 12 -1.54 -15.83 -3.09
C ARG A 12 -1.74 -14.33 -3.23
N ASP A 13 -0.95 -13.56 -2.49
CA ASP A 13 -1.07 -12.11 -2.54
C ASP A 13 -0.58 -11.56 -3.88
N TYR A 14 0.46 -12.15 -4.42
CA TYR A 14 0.94 -11.76 -5.75
C TYR A 14 -0.12 -12.04 -6.82
N TYR A 15 -0.79 -13.17 -6.72
CA TYR A 15 -1.86 -13.50 -7.65
C TYR A 15 -2.99 -12.47 -7.57
N LYS A 16 -3.37 -12.09 -6.35
CA LYS A 16 -4.37 -11.05 -6.16
C LYS A 16 -3.94 -9.72 -6.76
N LEU A 17 -2.68 -9.37 -6.59
CA LEU A 17 -2.14 -8.14 -7.15
C LEU A 17 -2.27 -8.13 -8.67
N ARG A 18 -1.96 -9.26 -9.31
CA ARG A 18 -2.09 -9.38 -10.76
C ARG A 18 -3.52 -9.18 -11.21
N LEU A 19 -4.46 -9.81 -10.52
CA LEU A 19 -5.87 -9.70 -10.87
C LEU A 19 -6.39 -8.29 -10.67
N LEU A 20 -5.99 -7.64 -9.59
CA LEU A 20 -6.40 -6.26 -9.31
C LEU A 20 -5.86 -5.30 -10.37
N LYS A 21 -4.61 -5.46 -10.73
CA LYS A 21 -4.01 -4.60 -11.75
C LYS A 21 -4.72 -4.73 -13.08
N ARG A 22 -5.10 -5.97 -13.43
CA ARG A 22 -5.84 -6.22 -14.66
C ARG A 22 -7.23 -5.62 -14.60
N ALA A 23 -7.92 -5.79 -13.46
CA ALA A 23 -9.26 -5.26 -13.28
C ALA A 23 -9.28 -3.73 -13.33
N ASP A 24 -8.23 -3.11 -12.81
CA ASP A 24 -8.09 -1.64 -12.86
C ASP A 24 -7.61 -1.15 -14.22
N LYS A 25 -7.30 -2.07 -15.12
CA LYS A 25 -6.83 -1.73 -16.48
C LYS A 25 -5.56 -0.89 -16.47
N ARG A 26 -4.67 -1.21 -15.52
CA ARG A 26 -3.42 -0.48 -15.35
C ARG A 26 -2.27 -1.22 -16.01
N SER A 27 -2.35 -1.38 -17.33
CA SER A 27 -1.26 -1.98 -18.10
C SER A 27 -0.11 -1.01 -18.36
N ASP A 28 -0.30 0.24 -17.99
CA ASP A 28 0.64 1.32 -18.24
C ASP A 28 1.74 1.43 -17.19
N ILE A 29 1.64 0.69 -16.11
CA ILE A 29 2.62 0.75 -15.01
C ILE A 29 3.09 -0.66 -14.65
N THR A 30 4.20 -0.71 -13.92
CA THR A 30 4.76 -1.98 -13.45
C THR A 30 3.99 -2.48 -12.23
N PHE A 31 4.23 -3.75 -11.87
CA PHE A 31 3.65 -4.31 -10.66
C PHE A 31 4.13 -3.57 -9.42
N ASN A 32 5.41 -3.18 -9.40
CA ASN A 32 5.94 -2.43 -8.26
C ASN A 32 5.22 -1.10 -8.10
N ASP A 33 5.04 -0.37 -9.19
CA ASP A 33 4.37 0.93 -9.15
C ASP A 33 2.92 0.79 -8.74
N TYR A 34 2.24 -0.24 -9.24
CA TYR A 34 0.86 -0.49 -8.85
C TYR A 34 0.75 -0.84 -7.38
N ALA A 35 1.67 -1.68 -6.88
CA ALA A 35 1.70 -2.03 -5.46
C ALA A 35 1.94 -0.80 -4.59
N GLU A 36 2.81 0.10 -5.03
CA GLU A 36 3.05 1.35 -4.30
C GLU A 36 1.79 2.19 -4.21
N GLU A 37 1.05 2.29 -5.30
CA GLU A 37 -0.20 3.04 -5.29
C GLU A 37 -1.22 2.42 -4.34
N LEU A 38 -1.34 1.09 -4.36
CA LEU A 38 -2.24 0.40 -3.46
C LEU A 38 -1.85 0.60 -2.01
N LEU A 39 -0.56 0.50 -1.71
CA LEU A 39 -0.08 0.67 -0.35
C LEU A 39 -0.33 2.08 0.13
N SER A 40 -0.06 3.07 -0.71
CA SER A 40 -0.32 4.47 -0.37
C SER A 40 -1.78 4.70 -0.02
N ASP A 41 -2.67 4.10 -0.81
CA ASP A 41 -4.11 4.21 -0.57
C ASP A 41 -4.52 3.56 0.75
N VAL A 42 -4.00 2.36 1.01
CA VAL A 42 -4.28 1.65 2.25
C VAL A 42 -3.75 2.41 3.46
N LEU A 43 -2.52 2.93 3.35
CA LEU A 43 -1.93 3.70 4.43
C LEU A 43 -2.76 4.94 4.76
N SER A 44 -3.22 5.65 3.75
CA SER A 44 -4.04 6.84 3.96
C SER A 44 -5.34 6.50 4.67
N ARG A 45 -6.00 5.42 4.24
CA ARG A 45 -7.27 5.03 4.84
C ARG A 45 -7.09 4.53 6.27
N LYS A 46 -6.07 3.69 6.50
CA LYS A 46 -5.80 3.16 7.83
C LYS A 46 -5.39 4.27 8.79
N TYR A 47 -4.54 5.16 8.33
CA TYR A 47 -4.10 6.27 9.17
C TYR A 47 -5.28 7.12 9.61
N ARG A 48 -6.16 7.46 8.67
CA ARG A 48 -7.32 8.29 8.97
C ARG A 48 -8.24 7.60 9.96
N GLU A 49 -8.46 6.30 9.77
CA GLU A 49 -9.33 5.53 10.65
C GLU A 49 -8.76 5.48 12.07
N TYR A 50 -7.48 5.18 12.20
CA TYR A 50 -6.85 5.06 13.51
C TYR A 50 -6.70 6.41 14.18
N ASP A 51 -6.44 7.45 13.41
CA ASP A 51 -6.38 8.81 13.95
C ASP A 51 -7.71 9.22 14.55
N ARG A 52 -8.79 8.88 13.88
CA ARG A 52 -10.15 9.18 14.37
C ARG A 52 -10.43 8.43 15.67
N GLN A 53 -9.84 7.26 15.85
CA GLN A 53 -9.99 6.47 17.07
C GLN A 53 -9.02 6.89 18.17
N GLY A 54 -8.14 7.82 17.89
CA GLY A 54 -7.16 8.29 18.86
C GLY A 54 -6.01 7.33 19.11
N LEU A 55 -5.73 6.46 18.16
CA LEU A 55 -4.69 5.45 18.30
C LEU A 55 -3.34 5.89 17.76
N ILE A 56 -3.30 7.00 17.05
CA ILE A 56 -2.07 7.50 16.44
C ILE A 56 -1.38 8.46 17.39
N ARG A 57 -0.09 8.23 17.61
CA ARG A 57 0.74 9.10 18.45
C ARG A 57 1.84 9.68 17.61
N GLU A 58 1.68 10.90 17.18
CA GLU A 58 2.63 11.54 16.27
C GLU A 58 3.90 12.01 16.94
N ASP A 59 3.89 12.10 18.25
CA ASP A 59 5.06 12.52 19.01
C ASP A 59 5.99 11.37 19.39
N GLU A 60 5.68 10.16 18.97
CA GLU A 60 6.53 8.99 19.21
C GLU A 60 7.61 8.88 18.16
N ASP A 61 8.83 8.68 18.62
CA ASP A 61 9.97 8.40 17.76
C ASP A 61 10.32 6.92 17.80
N ASP A 62 10.59 6.39 16.66
CA ASP A 62 11.10 5.01 16.56
C ASP A 62 12.60 4.98 16.53
#